data_894a3c215b8aca3bff3f4822545ed860
#
_entry.id   894a3c215b8aca3bff3f4822545ed860
#
_cell.length_a   1.000
_cell.length_b   1.000
_cell.length_c   1.000
_cell.angle_alpha   90.00
_cell.angle_beta   90.00
_cell.angle_gamma   90.00
#
_symmetry.space_group_name_H-M   'P 1'
#
loop_
_entity.id
_entity.type
_entity.pdbx_description
1 polymer ?
#
loop_
_entity_poly.entity_id
_entity_poly.type
_entity_poly.pdbx_seq_one_letter_code
_entity_poly.pdbx_strand_id
1 'polypeptide(L)'
;EIALGFEGAAGLNTVATARRGASEWRLEVEGKQAHSSGVCGAAGYGSIFEAARIINEFREKLGKEEYLTFNPGLFIGGSEINYDTASQAGVASGKSNIISPKTVVTGDLRFLTEEQKEKARKNMKQIVSQSLPGAKARISFKDGIPSMPPTPGNNALVKVVNNVSLSLGYGKVSAGDPGARGAGDISYVAD
;
A
#
# COMPACT_ATOMS: atom_id res chain seq x y z
N GLU A 1 -27.36 12.21 7.46
CA GLU A 1 -27.02 13.02 6.27
C GLU A 1 -26.70 12.13 5.08
N ILE A 2 -26.80 12.64 3.85
CA ILE A 2 -26.48 11.93 2.62
C ILE A 2 -25.46 12.78 1.86
N ALA A 3 -24.38 12.14 1.40
CA ALA A 3 -23.40 12.77 0.54
C ALA A 3 -23.29 12.00 -0.80
N LEU A 4 -23.24 12.75 -1.91
CA LEU A 4 -23.05 12.22 -3.25
C LEU A 4 -21.81 12.88 -3.86
N GLY A 5 -20.81 12.08 -4.20
CA GLY A 5 -19.61 12.54 -4.90
C GLY A 5 -19.78 12.40 -6.42
N PHE A 6 -19.59 13.49 -7.15
CA PHE A 6 -19.60 13.51 -8.61
C PHE A 6 -18.16 13.53 -9.11
N GLU A 7 -17.69 12.38 -9.52
CA GLU A 7 -16.36 12.17 -10.08
C GLU A 7 -16.43 11.41 -11.41
N GLY A 8 -15.28 11.12 -12.01
CA GLY A 8 -15.22 10.36 -13.26
C GLY A 8 -16.01 9.04 -13.16
N ALA A 9 -17.00 8.88 -14.01
CA ALA A 9 -17.89 7.72 -14.04
C ALA A 9 -17.15 6.48 -14.57
N ALA A 10 -17.48 5.30 -13.98
CA ALA A 10 -17.05 3.99 -14.51
C ALA A 10 -18.00 3.47 -15.61
N GLY A 11 -19.00 4.27 -15.99
CA GLY A 11 -20.05 3.98 -16.95
C GLY A 11 -21.37 4.61 -16.53
N LEU A 12 -22.35 4.63 -17.41
CA LEU A 12 -23.66 5.24 -17.16
C LEU A 12 -24.57 4.41 -16.25
N ASN A 13 -24.26 3.12 -16.12
CA ASN A 13 -25.14 2.14 -15.45
C ASN A 13 -24.57 1.64 -14.12
N THR A 14 -23.48 2.26 -13.62
CA THR A 14 -22.79 1.81 -12.42
C THR A 14 -22.46 2.99 -11.51
N VAL A 15 -22.73 2.82 -10.21
CA VAL A 15 -22.34 3.78 -9.17
C VAL A 15 -21.40 3.14 -8.18
N ALA A 16 -20.42 3.88 -7.73
CA ALA A 16 -19.48 3.42 -6.69
C ALA A 16 -20.18 3.52 -5.32
N THR A 17 -20.19 2.42 -4.58
CA THR A 17 -20.68 2.35 -3.20
C THR A 17 -19.52 2.24 -2.20
N ALA A 18 -18.30 2.20 -2.70
CA ALA A 18 -17.09 2.05 -1.92
C ALA A 18 -15.91 2.80 -2.55
N ARG A 19 -14.94 3.17 -1.71
CA ARG A 19 -13.64 3.72 -2.11
C ARG A 19 -12.55 3.06 -1.27
N ARG A 20 -11.50 2.57 -1.92
CA ARG A 20 -10.34 2.07 -1.18
C ARG A 20 -9.58 3.23 -0.56
N GLY A 21 -9.20 3.08 0.70
CA GLY A 21 -8.31 4.01 1.36
C GLY A 21 -6.88 3.91 0.82
N ALA A 22 -6.07 4.90 1.16
CA ALA A 22 -4.68 5.01 0.77
C ALA A 22 -3.79 5.28 1.99
N SER A 23 -2.65 4.61 2.06
CA SER A 23 -1.63 4.82 3.08
C SER A 23 -0.26 4.58 2.45
N GLU A 24 0.71 5.40 2.83
CA GLU A 24 2.12 5.18 2.47
C GLU A 24 2.81 4.33 3.52
N TRP A 25 3.83 3.58 3.10
CA TRP A 25 4.74 2.89 3.99
C TRP A 25 6.19 3.11 3.56
N ARG A 26 7.08 3.09 4.56
CA ARG A 26 8.53 3.22 4.34
C ARG A 26 9.26 2.19 5.18
N LEU A 27 10.06 1.39 4.51
CA LEU A 27 10.96 0.39 5.07
C LEU A 27 12.39 0.92 5.01
N GLU A 28 13.06 0.94 6.13
CA GLU A 28 14.47 1.27 6.24
C GLU A 28 15.22 0.05 6.77
N VAL A 29 16.26 -0.35 6.07
CA VAL A 29 17.07 -1.51 6.40
C VAL A 29 18.52 -1.13 6.53
N GLU A 30 19.11 -1.55 7.63
CA GLU A 30 20.54 -1.40 7.93
C GLU A 30 21.21 -2.77 7.91
N GLY A 31 22.42 -2.82 7.37
CA GLY A 31 23.28 -4.00 7.34
C GLY A 31 24.70 -3.64 7.71
N LYS A 32 25.54 -4.63 7.96
CA LYS A 32 26.97 -4.43 8.19
C LYS A 32 27.69 -4.28 6.85
N GLN A 33 28.37 -3.15 6.65
CA GLN A 33 29.27 -2.98 5.49
C GLN A 33 30.51 -3.86 5.66
N ALA A 34 30.82 -4.64 4.65
CA ALA A 34 31.99 -5.51 4.61
C ALA A 34 32.34 -5.89 3.19
N HIS A 35 33.45 -6.60 2.98
CA HIS A 35 33.79 -7.19 1.70
C HIS A 35 32.82 -8.33 1.35
N SER A 36 32.43 -8.44 0.08
CA SER A 36 31.45 -9.40 -0.41
C SER A 36 31.77 -10.88 -0.15
N SER A 37 33.04 -11.22 0.03
CA SER A 37 33.46 -12.60 0.40
C SER A 37 32.95 -13.05 1.75
N GLY A 38 32.51 -12.13 2.62
CA GLY A 38 31.92 -12.43 3.94
C GLY A 38 30.39 -12.50 3.95
N VAL A 39 29.72 -12.31 2.81
CA VAL A 39 28.26 -12.34 2.70
C VAL A 39 27.69 -13.71 3.06
N CYS A 40 26.55 -13.75 3.71
CA CYS A 40 25.88 -14.93 4.26
C CYS A 40 26.71 -15.68 5.35
N GLY A 41 27.85 -15.12 5.76
CA GLY A 41 28.70 -15.64 6.82
C GLY A 41 28.95 -14.61 7.91
N ALA A 42 30.23 -14.37 8.26
CA ALA A 42 30.64 -13.50 9.36
C ALA A 42 30.17 -12.03 9.22
N ALA A 43 29.93 -11.54 8.02
CA ALA A 43 29.45 -10.19 7.75
C ALA A 43 27.90 -10.11 7.72
N GLY A 44 27.20 -11.24 7.75
CA GLY A 44 25.74 -11.29 7.60
C GLY A 44 25.28 -11.08 6.17
N TYR A 45 24.01 -10.70 6.00
CA TYR A 45 23.38 -10.65 4.68
C TYR A 45 23.38 -9.25 4.05
N GLY A 46 23.59 -8.20 4.85
CA GLY A 46 23.48 -6.83 4.36
C GLY A 46 22.05 -6.36 4.13
N SER A 47 21.91 -5.08 3.84
CA SER A 47 20.59 -4.43 3.80
C SER A 47 19.76 -4.79 2.56
N ILE A 48 20.38 -5.07 1.41
CA ILE A 48 19.66 -5.39 0.17
C ILE A 48 18.99 -6.77 0.27
N PHE A 49 19.69 -7.80 0.76
CA PHE A 49 19.09 -9.12 0.93
C PHE A 49 17.94 -9.10 1.94
N GLU A 50 18.12 -8.37 3.05
CA GLU A 50 17.06 -8.24 4.06
C GLU A 50 15.84 -7.50 3.49
N ALA A 51 16.03 -6.39 2.79
CA ALA A 51 14.93 -5.68 2.15
C ALA A 51 14.20 -6.56 1.12
N ALA A 52 14.94 -7.31 0.30
CA ALA A 52 14.37 -8.23 -0.68
C ALA A 52 13.54 -9.34 -0.01
N ARG A 53 14.04 -9.93 1.09
CA ARG A 53 13.29 -10.91 1.89
C ARG A 53 11.98 -10.33 2.39
N ILE A 54 12.02 -9.16 3.01
CA ILE A 54 10.84 -8.48 3.57
C ILE A 54 9.80 -8.24 2.47
N ILE A 55 10.20 -7.65 1.33
CA ILE A 55 9.29 -7.37 0.22
C ILE A 55 8.70 -8.65 -0.37
N ASN A 56 9.48 -9.71 -0.50
CA ASN A 56 8.97 -10.98 -0.96
C ASN A 56 7.95 -11.59 0.02
N GLU A 57 8.22 -11.53 1.34
CA GLU A 57 7.25 -12.01 2.34
C GLU A 57 5.97 -11.16 2.37
N PHE A 58 6.06 -9.85 2.14
CA PHE A 58 4.86 -9.03 1.95
C PHE A 58 4.03 -9.55 0.78
N ARG A 59 4.66 -9.80 -0.37
CA ARG A 59 3.99 -10.35 -1.55
C ARG A 59 3.30 -11.69 -1.25
N GLU A 60 3.97 -12.59 -0.56
CA GLU A 60 3.45 -13.93 -0.28
C GLU A 60 2.31 -13.93 0.73
N LYS A 61 2.44 -13.11 1.78
CA LYS A 61 1.50 -13.12 2.92
C LYS A 61 0.31 -12.16 2.75
N LEU A 62 0.49 -11.05 2.02
CA LEU A 62 -0.55 -10.02 1.87
C LEU A 62 -1.16 -10.00 0.46
N GLY A 63 -0.44 -10.45 -0.56
CA GLY A 63 -0.83 -10.29 -1.96
C GLY A 63 -2.05 -11.12 -2.41
N LYS A 64 -2.62 -11.95 -1.54
CA LYS A 64 -3.82 -12.77 -1.83
C LYS A 64 -5.08 -12.26 -1.11
N GLU A 65 -4.96 -11.23 -0.29
CA GLU A 65 -6.11 -10.68 0.42
C GLU A 65 -6.94 -9.81 -0.54
N GLU A 66 -8.23 -10.11 -0.65
CA GLU A 66 -9.15 -9.41 -1.54
C GLU A 66 -9.24 -7.93 -1.16
N TYR A 67 -9.25 -7.05 -2.15
CA TYR A 67 -9.26 -5.57 -2.02
C TYR A 67 -8.04 -4.95 -1.32
N LEU A 68 -7.09 -5.77 -0.86
CA LEU A 68 -5.82 -5.28 -0.34
C LEU A 68 -4.78 -5.25 -1.46
N THR A 69 -4.16 -4.12 -1.66
CA THR A 69 -2.99 -4.03 -2.53
C THR A 69 -1.89 -3.23 -1.86
N PHE A 70 -0.65 -3.66 -2.05
CA PHE A 70 0.53 -2.89 -1.69
C PHE A 70 1.50 -2.87 -2.86
N ASN A 71 2.18 -1.76 -3.02
CA ASN A 71 3.15 -1.60 -4.10
C ASN A 71 4.46 -1.03 -3.54
N PRO A 72 5.60 -1.70 -3.71
CA PRO A 72 6.90 -1.07 -3.53
C PRO A 72 7.18 -0.18 -4.74
N GLY A 73 7.04 1.13 -4.58
CA GLY A 73 7.19 2.12 -5.66
C GLY A 73 8.63 2.54 -5.90
N LEU A 74 9.46 2.52 -4.83
CA LEU A 74 10.89 2.81 -4.90
C LEU A 74 11.66 1.81 -4.04
N PHE A 75 12.74 1.29 -4.56
CA PHE A 75 13.71 0.45 -3.87
C PHE A 75 15.12 0.97 -4.17
N ILE A 76 15.79 1.54 -3.16
CA ILE A 76 17.13 2.12 -3.30
C ILE A 76 18.05 1.55 -2.23
N GLY A 77 19.20 1.00 -2.62
CA GLY A 77 20.19 0.43 -1.71
C GLY A 77 21.58 0.53 -2.29
N GLY A 78 22.58 0.61 -1.41
CA GLY A 78 23.96 0.75 -1.83
C GLY A 78 24.92 0.95 -0.67
N SER A 79 26.20 1.18 -0.99
CA SER A 79 27.21 1.54 0.01
C SER A 79 26.95 2.93 0.58
N GLU A 80 26.49 3.83 -0.25
CA GLU A 80 26.07 5.18 0.11
C GLU A 80 24.71 5.44 -0.53
N ILE A 81 23.74 5.91 0.25
CA ILE A 81 22.46 6.39 -0.25
C ILE A 81 22.14 7.74 0.38
N ASN A 82 21.67 8.65 -0.44
CA ASN A 82 21.05 9.89 -0.04
C ASN A 82 19.58 9.85 -0.50
N TYR A 83 18.67 9.75 0.45
CA TYR A 83 17.23 9.71 0.18
C TYR A 83 16.55 10.90 0.85
N ASP A 84 15.90 11.72 0.05
CA ASP A 84 15.07 12.83 0.52
C ASP A 84 13.60 12.35 0.63
N THR A 85 13.09 12.42 1.85
CA THR A 85 11.71 12.01 2.18
C THR A 85 10.67 12.98 1.61
N ALA A 86 11.01 14.26 1.45
CA ALA A 86 10.06 15.27 1.00
C ALA A 86 9.78 15.14 -0.50
N SER A 87 10.83 14.95 -1.30
CA SER A 87 10.72 14.75 -2.75
C SER A 87 10.47 13.29 -3.15
N GLN A 88 10.56 12.34 -2.19
CA GLN A 88 10.51 10.90 -2.43
C GLN A 88 11.53 10.44 -3.50
N ALA A 89 12.68 11.08 -3.52
CA ALA A 89 13.74 10.83 -4.49
C ALA A 89 15.06 10.50 -3.80
N GLY A 90 15.97 9.82 -4.51
CA GLY A 90 17.25 9.50 -3.94
C GLY A 90 18.28 9.08 -4.98
N VAL A 91 19.53 9.13 -4.57
CA VAL A 91 20.68 8.61 -5.32
C VAL A 91 21.42 7.57 -4.50
N ALA A 92 21.98 6.58 -5.15
CA ALA A 92 22.76 5.55 -4.52
C ALA A 92 24.06 5.31 -5.29
N SER A 93 25.12 4.98 -4.56
CA SER A 93 26.36 4.47 -5.12
C SER A 93 26.80 3.20 -4.40
N GLY A 94 27.64 2.41 -5.05
CA GLY A 94 28.15 1.18 -4.47
C GLY A 94 29.18 0.51 -5.35
N LYS A 95 29.92 -0.42 -4.74
CA LYS A 95 30.86 -1.30 -5.44
C LYS A 95 30.37 -2.73 -5.35
N SER A 96 30.54 -3.50 -6.43
CA SER A 96 30.08 -4.90 -6.51
C SER A 96 30.69 -5.83 -5.44
N ASN A 97 31.84 -5.47 -4.91
CA ASN A 97 32.54 -6.23 -3.86
C ASN A 97 32.29 -5.72 -2.44
N ILE A 98 31.28 -4.86 -2.23
CA ILE A 98 30.91 -4.32 -0.91
C ILE A 98 29.47 -4.73 -0.57
N ILE A 99 29.27 -5.30 0.61
CA ILE A 99 27.94 -5.59 1.17
C ILE A 99 27.26 -4.27 1.50
N SER A 100 26.06 -4.05 1.00
CA SER A 100 25.30 -2.81 1.21
C SER A 100 24.91 -2.63 2.68
N PRO A 101 25.30 -1.49 3.30
CA PRO A 101 24.90 -1.17 4.66
C PRO A 101 23.51 -0.54 4.78
N LYS A 102 22.94 -0.01 3.70
CA LYS A 102 21.68 0.72 3.78
C LYS A 102 20.77 0.50 2.58
N THR A 103 19.49 0.30 2.86
CA THR A 103 18.42 0.21 1.84
C THR A 103 17.19 0.93 2.36
N VAL A 104 16.53 1.68 1.48
CA VAL A 104 15.21 2.30 1.71
C VAL A 104 14.25 1.79 0.65
N VAL A 105 13.06 1.38 1.09
CA VAL A 105 11.95 1.03 0.19
C VAL A 105 10.74 1.84 0.62
N THR A 106 10.09 2.46 -0.34
CA THR A 106 8.81 3.17 -0.09
C THR A 106 7.73 2.61 -0.97
N GLY A 107 6.50 2.68 -0.47
CA GLY A 107 5.38 2.13 -1.21
C GLY A 107 4.02 2.61 -0.75
N ASP A 108 3.03 2.08 -1.41
CA ASP A 108 1.61 2.37 -1.25
C ASP A 108 0.88 1.15 -0.70
N LEU A 109 -0.12 1.38 0.14
CA LEU A 109 -1.04 0.38 0.67
C LEU A 109 -2.47 0.85 0.41
N ARG A 110 -3.27 0.01 -0.28
CA ARG A 110 -4.69 0.25 -0.52
C ARG A 110 -5.53 -0.81 0.16
N PHE A 111 -6.60 -0.38 0.80
CA PHE A 111 -7.45 -1.22 1.63
C PHE A 111 -8.91 -0.79 1.49
N LEU A 112 -9.84 -1.69 1.76
CA LEU A 112 -11.27 -1.41 1.69
C LEU A 112 -11.85 -0.96 3.04
N THR A 113 -11.25 -1.41 4.15
CA THR A 113 -11.68 -1.06 5.51
C THR A 113 -10.49 -0.66 6.38
N GLU A 114 -10.74 0.16 7.40
CA GLU A 114 -9.71 0.54 8.37
C GLU A 114 -9.17 -0.69 9.15
N GLU A 115 -10.05 -1.67 9.44
CA GLU A 115 -9.64 -2.94 10.05
C GLU A 115 -8.65 -3.71 9.16
N GLN A 116 -8.92 -3.77 7.85
CA GLN A 116 -8.01 -4.38 6.88
C GLN A 116 -6.65 -3.67 6.86
N LYS A 117 -6.64 -2.33 6.90
CA LYS A 117 -5.41 -1.53 7.01
C LYS A 117 -4.58 -1.94 8.23
N GLU A 118 -5.20 -1.95 9.41
CA GLU A 118 -4.49 -2.23 10.65
C GLU A 118 -3.99 -3.68 10.71
N LYS A 119 -4.76 -4.63 10.22
CA LYS A 119 -4.36 -6.03 10.08
C LYS A 119 -3.14 -6.17 9.13
N ALA A 120 -3.17 -5.51 7.98
CA ALA A 120 -2.06 -5.51 7.03
C ALA A 120 -0.79 -4.91 7.66
N ARG A 121 -0.90 -3.75 8.31
CA ARG A 121 0.21 -3.09 9.00
C ARG A 121 0.80 -3.95 10.13
N LYS A 122 -0.04 -4.64 10.88
CA LYS A 122 0.38 -5.59 11.92
C LYS A 122 1.22 -6.72 11.32
N ASN A 123 0.75 -7.31 10.22
CA ASN A 123 1.46 -8.36 9.51
C ASN A 123 2.80 -7.85 8.95
N MET A 124 2.81 -6.66 8.34
CA MET A 124 4.05 -6.03 7.84
C MET A 124 5.06 -5.80 8.98
N LYS A 125 4.62 -5.26 10.11
CA LYS A 125 5.48 -5.07 11.30
C LYS A 125 6.03 -6.41 11.82
N GLN A 126 5.22 -7.47 11.83
CA GLN A 126 5.66 -8.80 12.26
C GLN A 126 6.73 -9.37 11.33
N ILE A 127 6.58 -9.21 10.02
CA ILE A 127 7.59 -9.64 9.04
C ILE A 127 8.90 -8.88 9.23
N VAL A 128 8.81 -7.57 9.42
CA VAL A 128 9.98 -6.67 9.61
C VAL A 128 10.70 -6.96 10.93
N SER A 129 10.00 -7.43 11.96
CA SER A 129 10.63 -7.75 13.25
C SER A 129 11.55 -8.98 13.21
N GLN A 130 11.51 -9.78 12.15
CA GLN A 130 12.33 -10.97 11.94
C GLN A 130 13.44 -10.63 10.93
N SER A 131 14.62 -10.29 11.42
CA SER A 131 15.74 -9.89 10.55
C SER A 131 16.72 -11.02 10.27
N LEU A 132 17.29 -11.02 9.06
CA LEU A 132 18.44 -11.86 8.73
C LEU A 132 19.65 -11.50 9.59
N PRO A 133 20.57 -12.44 9.84
CA PRO A 133 21.80 -12.17 10.60
C PRO A 133 22.59 -10.96 10.06
N GLY A 134 22.94 -10.06 10.96
CA GLY A 134 23.69 -8.84 10.63
C GLY A 134 22.90 -7.71 9.99
N ALA A 135 21.58 -7.84 9.91
CA ALA A 135 20.68 -6.79 9.44
C ALA A 135 19.69 -6.35 10.53
N LYS A 136 19.18 -5.14 10.38
CA LYS A 136 18.07 -4.57 11.17
C LYS A 136 17.13 -3.84 10.23
N ALA A 137 15.82 -3.93 10.49
CA ALA A 137 14.83 -3.25 9.68
C ALA A 137 13.80 -2.52 10.56
N ARG A 138 13.26 -1.44 10.03
CA ARG A 138 12.13 -0.72 10.62
C ARG A 138 11.16 -0.29 9.54
N ILE A 139 9.88 -0.30 9.85
CA ILE A 139 8.81 0.15 8.96
C ILE A 139 8.00 1.26 9.63
N SER A 140 7.68 2.28 8.87
CA SER A 140 6.78 3.37 9.25
C SER A 140 5.65 3.50 8.26
N PHE A 141 4.53 4.09 8.70
CA PHE A 141 3.34 4.30 7.90
C PHE A 141 2.91 5.76 8.00
N LYS A 142 2.33 6.27 6.91
CA LYS A 142 1.70 7.59 6.88
C LYS A 142 0.30 7.41 6.33
N ASP A 143 -0.71 7.85 7.10
CA ASP A 143 -2.09 7.83 6.65
C ASP A 143 -2.31 8.84 5.55
N GLY A 144 -3.09 8.44 4.56
CA GLY A 144 -3.59 9.25 3.48
C GLY A 144 -5.11 9.35 3.54
N ILE A 145 -5.77 9.10 2.43
CA ILE A 145 -7.23 9.15 2.33
C ILE A 145 -7.84 7.92 3.04
N PRO A 146 -8.85 8.09 3.91
CA PRO A 146 -9.52 6.97 4.57
C PRO A 146 -10.27 6.09 3.59
N SER A 147 -10.64 4.89 4.01
CA SER A 147 -11.52 4.01 3.23
C SER A 147 -12.98 4.40 3.40
N MET A 148 -13.79 4.07 2.41
CA MET A 148 -15.24 4.10 2.45
C MET A 148 -15.73 2.71 2.06
N PRO A 149 -15.98 1.80 3.00
CA PRO A 149 -16.52 0.48 2.69
C PRO A 149 -17.99 0.58 2.27
N PRO A 150 -18.52 -0.42 1.53
CA PRO A 150 -19.93 -0.45 1.18
C PRO A 150 -20.78 -0.66 2.44
N THR A 151 -21.85 0.11 2.57
CA THR A 151 -22.79 0.04 3.69
C THR A 151 -24.21 -0.28 3.22
N PRO A 152 -25.09 -0.75 4.12
CA PRO A 152 -26.52 -0.88 3.79
C PRO A 152 -27.15 0.43 3.33
N GLY A 153 -26.71 1.58 3.89
CA GLY A 153 -27.15 2.91 3.48
C GLY A 153 -26.76 3.23 2.03
N ASN A 154 -25.50 2.98 1.67
CA ASN A 154 -25.03 3.17 0.30
C ASN A 154 -25.84 2.32 -0.69
N ASN A 155 -26.11 1.06 -0.33
CA ASN A 155 -26.91 0.17 -1.17
C ASN A 155 -28.39 0.62 -1.29
N ALA A 156 -28.95 1.23 -0.24
CA ALA A 156 -30.29 1.83 -0.30
C ALA A 156 -30.31 3.03 -1.27
N LEU A 157 -29.28 3.89 -1.26
CA LEU A 157 -29.15 4.99 -2.22
C LEU A 157 -29.03 4.50 -3.67
N VAL A 158 -28.33 3.39 -3.92
CA VAL A 158 -28.29 2.77 -5.27
C VAL A 158 -29.68 2.40 -5.75
N LYS A 159 -30.54 1.86 -4.87
CA LYS A 159 -31.95 1.53 -5.23
C LYS A 159 -32.73 2.78 -5.63
N VAL A 160 -32.54 3.89 -4.90
CA VAL A 160 -33.19 5.17 -5.24
C VAL A 160 -32.72 5.66 -6.62
N VAL A 161 -31.40 5.70 -6.85
CA VAL A 161 -30.81 6.10 -8.13
C VAL A 161 -31.31 5.23 -9.28
N ASN A 162 -31.37 3.90 -9.07
CA ASN A 162 -31.89 2.97 -10.06
C ASN A 162 -33.36 3.26 -10.41
N ASN A 163 -34.21 3.49 -9.40
CA ASN A 163 -35.64 3.78 -9.64
C ASN A 163 -35.85 5.08 -10.43
N VAL A 164 -35.07 6.13 -10.09
CA VAL A 164 -35.09 7.40 -10.83
C VAL A 164 -34.60 7.20 -12.26
N SER A 165 -33.51 6.48 -12.46
CA SER A 165 -32.95 6.18 -13.80
C SER A 165 -33.95 5.44 -14.67
N LEU A 166 -34.63 4.45 -14.12
CA LEU A 166 -35.68 3.69 -14.85
C LEU A 166 -36.87 4.58 -15.19
N SER A 167 -37.32 5.43 -14.28
CA SER A 167 -38.48 6.34 -14.53
C SER A 167 -38.14 7.40 -15.59
N LEU A 168 -36.87 7.76 -15.75
CA LEU A 168 -36.44 8.68 -16.79
C LEU A 168 -36.04 7.99 -18.11
N GLY A 169 -36.12 6.69 -18.20
CA GLY A 169 -35.79 5.92 -19.41
C GLY A 169 -34.28 5.71 -19.64
N TYR A 170 -33.43 5.98 -18.64
CA TYR A 170 -31.97 5.82 -18.76
C TYR A 170 -31.46 4.38 -18.48
N GLY A 171 -32.38 3.46 -18.13
CA GLY A 171 -32.03 2.07 -17.91
C GLY A 171 -31.62 1.75 -16.48
N LYS A 172 -31.26 0.49 -16.24
CA LYS A 172 -30.93 -0.03 -14.90
C LYS A 172 -29.56 0.48 -14.44
N VAL A 173 -29.48 0.90 -13.16
CA VAL A 173 -28.24 1.27 -12.47
C VAL A 173 -27.99 0.28 -11.33
N SER A 174 -26.74 -0.13 -11.13
CA SER A 174 -26.32 -1.06 -10.09
C SER A 174 -25.03 -0.57 -9.36
N ALA A 175 -24.78 -1.13 -8.18
CA ALA A 175 -23.50 -0.94 -7.50
C ALA A 175 -22.37 -1.58 -8.32
N GLY A 176 -21.26 -0.88 -8.41
CA GLY A 176 -20.02 -1.41 -8.97
C GLY A 176 -19.27 -2.28 -7.98
N ASP A 177 -18.19 -2.93 -8.46
CA ASP A 177 -17.26 -3.66 -7.62
C ASP A 177 -16.61 -2.71 -6.59
N PRO A 178 -16.65 -3.01 -5.28
CA PRO A 178 -16.01 -2.21 -4.24
C PRO A 178 -14.52 -1.97 -4.46
N GLY A 179 -13.83 -2.92 -5.06
CA GLY A 179 -12.39 -2.84 -5.36
C GLY A 179 -12.03 -2.04 -6.62
N ALA A 180 -13.00 -1.75 -7.47
CA ALA A 180 -12.74 -1.13 -8.79
C ALA A 180 -12.33 0.34 -8.72
N ARG A 181 -12.60 1.04 -7.60
CA ARG A 181 -12.32 2.48 -7.45
C ARG A 181 -11.24 2.71 -6.39
N GLY A 182 -10.31 3.58 -6.71
CA GLY A 182 -9.29 4.07 -5.77
C GLY A 182 -9.86 4.99 -4.70
N ALA A 183 -8.98 5.66 -3.96
CA ALA A 183 -9.35 6.67 -2.98
C ALA A 183 -10.15 7.82 -3.61
N GLY A 184 -11.00 8.46 -2.82
CA GLY A 184 -11.80 9.61 -3.26
C GLY A 184 -12.20 10.47 -2.07
N ASP A 185 -12.42 11.77 -2.32
CA ASP A 185 -12.67 12.76 -1.27
C ASP A 185 -13.96 12.48 -0.48
N ILE A 186 -14.93 11.79 -1.09
CA ILE A 186 -16.16 11.36 -0.41
C ILE A 186 -15.87 10.50 0.83
N SER A 187 -14.73 9.85 0.90
CA SER A 187 -14.33 9.04 2.05
C SER A 187 -14.15 9.85 3.35
N TYR A 188 -13.92 11.16 3.27
CA TYR A 188 -13.78 12.03 4.45
C TYR A 188 -15.10 12.37 5.13
N VAL A 189 -16.23 12.06 4.50
CA VAL A 189 -17.57 12.33 5.00
C VAL A 189 -18.43 11.06 5.05
N ALA A 190 -17.78 9.90 5.05
CA ALA A 190 -18.43 8.60 4.96
C ALA A 190 -18.76 7.96 6.32
N ASP A 191 -18.42 8.60 7.44
CA ASP A 191 -18.66 8.14 8.82
C ASP A 191 -20.11 8.36 9.28
#